data_daedf00f57518ba00438e601892ac276
#
_entry.id   daedf00f57518ba00438e601892ac276
#
_cell.length_a   1.000
_cell.length_b   1.000
_cell.length_c   1.000
_cell.angle_alpha   90.00
_cell.angle_beta   90.00
_cell.angle_gamma   90.00
#
_symmetry.space_group_name_H-M   'P 1'
#
loop_
_entity.id
_entity.type
_entity.pdbx_description
1 polymer ?
#
loop_
_entity_poly.entity_id
_entity_poly.type
_entity_poly.pdbx_seq_one_letter_code
_entity_poly.pdbx_strand_id
1 'polypeptide(L)'
;YTIAPSSKPGYAYQMEIKPILNSNISLQYTLYFNKTLKEHNDEEEVYDLEGIMIINNIQYQIIGKTEIESDEIETEIKVIMTNDKYFVIQQEKEEDEYEYVYMEFVNNKLVSKYQLSYEIDGTEIEVVIEIENKDTNGTIKAKQKKDKITLKVDLDNYKGNIKVSEQDQYIIYYFINEQIEKKFKIF
;
A
#
# COMPACT_ATOMS: atom_id res chain seq x y z
N TYR A 1 -1.99 -3.95 9.50
CA TYR A 1 -3.01 -5.01 9.62
C TYR A 1 -2.64 -5.98 10.73
N THR A 2 -3.64 -6.70 11.25
CA THR A 2 -3.45 -7.75 12.25
C THR A 2 -4.17 -9.00 11.80
N ILE A 3 -3.44 -10.12 11.75
CA ILE A 3 -4.03 -11.43 11.51
C ILE A 3 -4.51 -11.97 12.85
N ALA A 4 -5.76 -12.40 12.92
CA ALA A 4 -6.39 -12.96 14.10
C ALA A 4 -7.11 -14.29 13.76
N PRO A 5 -7.46 -15.12 14.75
CA PRO A 5 -8.36 -16.22 14.54
C PRO A 5 -9.70 -15.74 13.95
N SER A 6 -10.21 -16.46 12.96
CA SER A 6 -11.44 -16.07 12.27
C SER A 6 -12.67 -16.15 13.17
N SER A 7 -13.51 -15.12 13.12
CA SER A 7 -14.86 -15.13 13.68
C SER A 7 -15.88 -15.80 12.75
N LYS A 8 -15.52 -16.08 11.49
CA LYS A 8 -16.40 -16.67 10.47
C LYS A 8 -16.17 -18.17 10.34
N PRO A 9 -17.21 -19.03 10.51
CA PRO A 9 -17.07 -20.48 10.34
C PRO A 9 -16.52 -20.83 8.94
N GLY A 10 -15.65 -21.86 8.90
CA GLY A 10 -15.03 -22.35 7.67
C GLY A 10 -13.71 -21.70 7.31
N TYR A 11 -13.29 -20.68 8.03
CA TYR A 11 -11.99 -20.01 7.87
C TYR A 11 -11.22 -20.01 9.18
N ALA A 12 -9.92 -20.25 9.12
CA ALA A 12 -9.04 -20.27 10.29
C ALA A 12 -8.60 -18.87 10.70
N TYR A 13 -8.44 -17.96 9.72
CA TYR A 13 -7.85 -16.63 9.92
C TYR A 13 -8.77 -15.53 9.43
N GLN A 14 -8.66 -14.37 10.06
CA GLN A 14 -9.22 -13.11 9.55
C GLN A 14 -8.17 -12.00 9.60
N MET A 15 -8.29 -11.04 8.67
CA MET A 15 -7.48 -9.83 8.60
C MET A 15 -8.38 -8.64 8.32
N GLU A 16 -8.29 -7.60 9.16
CA GLU A 16 -8.95 -6.31 8.91
C GLU A 16 -7.93 -5.34 8.35
N ILE A 17 -8.25 -4.72 7.22
CA ILE A 17 -7.46 -3.66 6.64
C ILE A 17 -8.27 -2.38 6.68
N LYS A 18 -7.73 -1.39 7.41
CA LYS A 18 -8.29 -0.04 7.53
C LYS A 18 -7.33 0.90 6.80
N PRO A 19 -7.70 1.40 5.62
CA PRO A 19 -6.84 2.35 4.92
C PRO A 19 -6.66 3.63 5.75
N ILE A 20 -5.43 4.11 5.83
CA ILE A 20 -5.05 5.35 6.55
C ILE A 20 -5.33 6.57 5.64
N LEU A 21 -6.37 6.58 4.88
CA LEU A 21 -6.74 7.75 4.09
C LEU A 21 -7.79 8.56 4.84
N ASN A 22 -7.35 9.72 5.32
CA ASN A 22 -8.11 10.71 6.07
C ASN A 22 -9.03 11.50 5.14
N SER A 23 -10.01 10.84 4.54
CA SER A 23 -11.09 11.47 3.80
C SER A 23 -12.24 10.48 3.63
N ASN A 24 -13.43 10.94 3.47
CA ASN A 24 -14.74 10.31 3.44
C ASN A 24 -14.93 8.99 2.63
N ILE A 25 -13.85 8.31 2.25
CA ILE A 25 -13.83 7.01 1.60
C ILE A 25 -13.11 6.03 2.54
N SER A 26 -13.85 5.55 3.53
CA SER A 26 -13.40 4.44 4.37
C SER A 26 -13.69 3.13 3.63
N LEU A 27 -12.78 2.67 2.79
CA LEU A 27 -12.80 1.31 2.26
C LEU A 27 -12.29 0.37 3.37
N GLN A 28 -13.15 0.05 4.31
CA GLN A 28 -12.87 -1.00 5.27
C GLN A 28 -13.17 -2.35 4.59
N TYR A 29 -12.21 -3.26 4.59
CA TYR A 29 -12.43 -4.62 4.12
C TYR A 29 -11.87 -5.64 5.08
N THR A 30 -12.52 -6.79 5.12
CA THR A 30 -12.14 -7.91 5.96
C THR A 30 -11.90 -9.13 5.08
N LEU A 31 -10.75 -9.76 5.27
CA LEU A 31 -10.42 -11.05 4.66
C LEU A 31 -10.68 -12.16 5.68
N TYR A 32 -11.24 -13.26 5.20
CA TYR A 32 -11.37 -14.54 5.91
C TYR A 32 -10.72 -15.61 5.05
N PHE A 33 -9.75 -16.34 5.57
CA PHE A 33 -8.95 -17.24 4.76
C PHE A 33 -8.40 -18.44 5.53
N ASN A 34 -8.00 -19.44 4.78
CA ASN A 34 -7.23 -20.59 5.24
C ASN A 34 -5.83 -20.54 4.61
N LYS A 35 -4.85 -21.13 5.31
CA LYS A 35 -3.49 -21.35 4.83
C LYS A 35 -3.27 -22.85 4.67
N THR A 36 -2.72 -23.27 3.54
CA THR A 36 -2.32 -24.67 3.29
C THR A 36 -0.83 -24.67 2.96
N LEU A 37 -0.03 -25.34 3.80
CA LEU A 37 1.41 -25.48 3.56
C LEU A 37 1.64 -26.26 2.27
N LYS A 38 2.44 -25.71 1.36
CA LYS A 38 2.83 -26.32 0.08
C LYS A 38 4.28 -26.79 0.09
N GLU A 39 5.17 -25.92 0.52
CA GLU A 39 6.59 -26.17 0.55
C GLU A 39 7.14 -25.74 1.92
N HIS A 40 8.10 -26.51 2.40
CA HIS A 40 8.82 -26.22 3.63
C HIS A 40 10.22 -26.79 3.49
N ASN A 41 11.22 -25.95 3.69
CA ASN A 41 12.62 -26.31 3.79
C ASN A 41 13.26 -25.51 4.94
N ASP A 42 14.59 -25.61 5.12
CA ASP A 42 15.27 -24.93 6.21
C ASP A 42 15.32 -23.40 6.08
N GLU A 43 15.02 -22.87 4.91
CA GLU A 43 15.13 -21.44 4.57
C GLU A 43 13.78 -20.78 4.30
N GLU A 44 12.75 -21.58 3.85
CA GLU A 44 11.51 -21.03 3.32
C GLU A 44 10.29 -21.88 3.69
N GLU A 45 9.17 -21.22 3.97
CA GLU A 45 7.83 -21.80 4.06
C GLU A 45 6.89 -21.13 3.05
N VAL A 46 6.21 -21.96 2.25
CA VAL A 46 5.27 -21.49 1.24
C VAL A 46 3.87 -21.98 1.55
N TYR A 47 2.92 -21.07 1.56
CA TYR A 47 1.51 -21.37 1.82
C TYR A 47 0.61 -20.88 0.68
N ASP A 48 -0.33 -21.72 0.23
CA ASP A 48 -1.49 -21.26 -0.52
C ASP A 48 -2.52 -20.62 0.42
N LEU A 49 -3.15 -19.57 -0.06
CA LEU A 49 -4.22 -18.84 0.60
C LEU A 49 -5.51 -19.01 -0.20
N GLU A 50 -6.59 -19.41 0.46
CA GLU A 50 -7.93 -19.48 -0.12
C GLU A 50 -8.95 -18.88 0.84
N GLY A 51 -9.88 -18.09 0.32
CA GLY A 51 -10.87 -17.47 1.20
C GLY A 51 -11.80 -16.48 0.49
N ILE A 52 -12.23 -15.51 1.27
CA ILE A 52 -13.11 -14.43 0.82
C ILE A 52 -12.65 -13.09 1.35
N MET A 53 -12.90 -12.04 0.57
CA MET A 53 -12.82 -10.65 0.98
C MET A 53 -14.21 -10.03 1.01
N ILE A 54 -14.55 -9.31 2.07
CA ILE A 54 -15.81 -8.58 2.20
C ILE A 54 -15.52 -7.08 2.07
N ILE A 55 -16.09 -6.45 1.03
CA ILE A 55 -16.00 -5.01 0.75
C ILE A 55 -17.43 -4.49 0.62
N ASN A 56 -17.82 -3.50 1.42
CA ASN A 56 -19.16 -2.90 1.38
C ASN A 56 -20.28 -3.95 1.44
N ASN A 57 -20.14 -4.98 2.28
CA ASN A 57 -21.05 -6.13 2.41
C ASN A 57 -21.15 -7.04 1.17
N ILE A 58 -20.30 -6.86 0.17
CA ILE A 58 -20.18 -7.76 -0.98
C ILE A 58 -19.02 -8.70 -0.74
N GLN A 59 -19.27 -9.99 -0.96
CA GLN A 59 -18.28 -11.04 -0.78
C GLN A 59 -17.62 -11.38 -2.13
N TYR A 60 -16.28 -11.40 -2.16
CA TYR A 60 -15.47 -11.78 -3.31
C TYR A 60 -14.59 -12.96 -2.93
N GLN A 61 -14.38 -13.89 -3.86
CA GLN A 61 -13.43 -14.99 -3.68
C GLN A 61 -12.00 -14.45 -3.73
N ILE A 62 -11.13 -14.97 -2.86
CA ILE A 62 -9.70 -14.73 -2.91
C ILE A 62 -8.94 -16.04 -3.08
N ILE A 63 -7.84 -15.97 -3.82
CA ILE A 63 -6.78 -16.96 -3.90
C ILE A 63 -5.46 -16.23 -3.77
N GLY A 64 -4.47 -16.88 -3.19
CA GLY A 64 -3.18 -16.20 -2.99
C GLY A 64 -2.09 -17.16 -2.56
N LYS A 65 -0.93 -16.60 -2.28
CA LYS A 65 0.27 -17.27 -1.79
C LYS A 65 0.93 -16.38 -0.75
N THR A 66 1.56 -16.98 0.25
CA THR A 66 2.51 -16.28 1.12
C THR A 66 3.77 -17.12 1.24
N GLU A 67 4.90 -16.46 1.13
CA GLU A 67 6.24 -16.98 1.31
C GLU A 67 6.83 -16.35 2.55
N ILE A 68 7.48 -17.15 3.37
CA ILE A 68 8.07 -16.71 4.64
C ILE A 68 9.50 -17.23 4.65
N GLU A 69 10.44 -16.31 4.58
CA GLU A 69 11.86 -16.54 4.77
C GLU A 69 12.30 -16.00 6.15
N SER A 70 13.59 -16.07 6.47
CA SER A 70 14.11 -15.68 7.79
C SER A 70 13.84 -14.19 8.12
N ASP A 71 13.93 -13.32 7.15
CA ASP A 71 13.91 -11.86 7.25
C ASP A 71 12.89 -11.21 6.31
N GLU A 72 12.25 -12.01 5.41
CA GLU A 72 11.33 -11.53 4.41
C GLU A 72 9.99 -12.28 4.48
N ILE A 73 8.92 -11.55 4.24
CA ILE A 73 7.55 -12.10 4.07
C ILE A 73 6.95 -11.48 2.83
N GLU A 74 6.73 -12.32 1.81
CA GLU A 74 5.95 -11.95 0.64
C GLU A 74 4.54 -12.50 0.72
N THR A 75 3.57 -11.74 0.27
CA THR A 75 2.17 -12.18 0.17
C THR A 75 1.54 -11.61 -1.10
N GLU A 76 0.97 -12.48 -1.91
CA GLU A 76 0.14 -12.10 -3.05
C GLU A 76 -1.28 -12.61 -2.86
N ILE A 77 -2.27 -11.74 -3.05
CA ILE A 77 -3.70 -12.08 -2.98
C ILE A 77 -4.39 -11.55 -4.24
N LYS A 78 -5.00 -12.45 -4.99
CA LYS A 78 -5.89 -12.13 -6.10
C LYS A 78 -7.34 -12.15 -5.60
N VAL A 79 -8.07 -11.05 -5.82
CA VAL A 79 -9.47 -10.88 -5.48
C VAL A 79 -10.31 -10.89 -6.75
N ILE A 80 -11.17 -11.88 -6.88
CA ILE A 80 -11.96 -12.13 -8.09
C ILE A 80 -13.31 -11.41 -7.96
N MET A 81 -13.49 -10.33 -8.73
CA MET A 81 -14.73 -9.55 -8.72
C MET A 81 -15.76 -10.10 -9.71
N THR A 82 -15.32 -10.38 -10.94
CA THR A 82 -16.12 -11.03 -12.00
C THR A 82 -15.19 -11.94 -12.82
N ASN A 83 -15.71 -12.60 -13.85
CA ASN A 83 -14.88 -13.44 -14.72
C ASN A 83 -13.79 -12.67 -15.48
N ASP A 84 -13.99 -11.38 -15.71
CA ASP A 84 -13.12 -10.51 -16.49
C ASP A 84 -12.48 -9.38 -15.68
N LYS A 85 -12.87 -9.23 -14.40
CA LYS A 85 -12.35 -8.19 -13.51
C LYS A 85 -11.84 -8.78 -12.20
N TYR A 86 -10.59 -8.49 -11.87
CA TYR A 86 -9.97 -8.84 -10.61
C TYR A 86 -8.94 -7.79 -10.22
N PHE A 87 -8.52 -7.79 -8.98
CA PHE A 87 -7.35 -7.06 -8.55
C PHE A 87 -6.38 -7.98 -7.78
N VAL A 88 -5.13 -7.59 -7.79
CA VAL A 88 -4.04 -8.26 -7.08
C VAL A 88 -3.47 -7.30 -6.05
N ILE A 89 -3.29 -7.81 -4.85
CA ILE A 89 -2.59 -7.14 -3.76
C ILE A 89 -1.31 -7.91 -3.55
N GLN A 90 -0.17 -7.24 -3.65
CA GLN A 90 1.12 -7.78 -3.25
C GLN A 90 1.63 -6.99 -2.05
N GLN A 91 2.28 -7.68 -1.15
CA GLN A 91 2.93 -7.11 0.00
C GLN A 91 4.23 -7.83 0.23
N GLU A 92 5.27 -7.07 0.40
CA GLU A 92 6.60 -7.50 0.79
C GLU A 92 7.00 -6.77 2.08
N LYS A 93 7.61 -7.50 2.97
CA LYS A 93 8.15 -6.98 4.21
C LYS A 93 9.51 -7.59 4.44
N GLU A 94 10.52 -6.76 4.37
CA GLU A 94 11.87 -7.02 4.86
C GLU A 94 12.14 -6.15 6.09
N GLU A 95 12.97 -6.57 7.03
CA GLU A 95 13.37 -5.83 8.25
C GLU A 95 12.73 -4.43 8.42
N ASP A 96 13.32 -3.42 7.79
CA ASP A 96 12.95 -2.01 7.87
C ASP A 96 12.27 -1.48 6.59
N GLU A 97 12.02 -2.37 5.59
CA GLU A 97 11.39 -2.06 4.33
C GLU A 97 10.02 -2.73 4.19
N TYR A 98 9.07 -1.98 3.63
CA TYR A 98 7.73 -2.46 3.33
C TYR A 98 7.34 -2.01 1.94
N GLU A 99 6.89 -2.94 1.11
CA GLU A 99 6.26 -2.64 -0.16
C GLU A 99 4.82 -3.15 -0.18
N TYR A 100 3.95 -2.37 -0.78
CA TYR A 100 2.56 -2.69 -0.99
C TYR A 100 2.15 -2.28 -2.40
N VAL A 101 1.69 -3.24 -3.20
CA VAL A 101 1.26 -3.01 -4.58
C VAL A 101 -0.20 -3.41 -4.72
N TYR A 102 -1.00 -2.53 -5.29
CA TYR A 102 -2.36 -2.80 -5.74
C TYR A 102 -2.43 -2.69 -7.26
N MET A 103 -2.92 -3.72 -7.92
CA MET A 103 -3.06 -3.78 -9.38
C MET A 103 -4.48 -4.19 -9.75
N GLU A 104 -5.15 -3.42 -10.59
CA GLU A 104 -6.47 -3.73 -11.12
C GLU A 104 -6.39 -4.21 -12.56
N PHE A 105 -7.08 -5.30 -12.86
CA PHE A 105 -7.11 -5.92 -14.19
C PHE A 105 -8.54 -6.01 -14.72
N VAL A 106 -8.70 -5.68 -16.01
CA VAL A 106 -9.93 -5.89 -16.78
C VAL A 106 -9.57 -6.61 -18.06
N ASN A 107 -10.22 -7.74 -18.33
CA ASN A 107 -9.91 -8.62 -19.48
C ASN A 107 -8.42 -9.01 -19.53
N ASN A 108 -7.83 -9.32 -18.36
CA ASN A 108 -6.39 -9.63 -18.17
C ASN A 108 -5.43 -8.51 -18.56
N LYS A 109 -5.91 -7.27 -18.73
CA LYS A 109 -5.06 -6.10 -18.96
C LYS A 109 -5.00 -5.26 -17.70
N LEU A 110 -3.80 -4.86 -17.31
CA LEU A 110 -3.58 -3.90 -16.23
C LEU A 110 -4.24 -2.57 -16.59
N VAL A 111 -5.08 -2.05 -15.71
CA VAL A 111 -5.79 -0.77 -15.89
C VAL A 111 -5.40 0.27 -14.84
N SER A 112 -4.90 -0.18 -13.67
CA SER A 112 -4.31 0.71 -12.68
C SER A 112 -3.30 -0.04 -11.81
N LYS A 113 -2.24 0.66 -11.39
CA LYS A 113 -1.26 0.23 -10.40
C LYS A 113 -1.03 1.35 -9.39
N TYR A 114 -1.02 1.00 -8.12
CA TYR A 114 -0.60 1.86 -7.03
C TYR A 114 0.43 1.10 -6.23
N GLN A 115 1.59 1.70 -6.01
CA GLN A 115 2.66 1.12 -5.20
C GLN A 115 2.99 2.08 -4.07
N LEU A 116 3.11 1.56 -2.87
CA LEU A 116 3.56 2.26 -1.67
C LEU A 116 4.79 1.55 -1.15
N SER A 117 5.92 2.23 -1.12
CA SER A 117 7.14 1.75 -0.47
C SER A 117 7.40 2.60 0.77
N TYR A 118 7.87 1.96 1.83
CA TYR A 118 8.22 2.59 3.09
C TYR A 118 9.53 1.99 3.60
N GLU A 119 10.50 2.83 3.88
CA GLU A 119 11.84 2.46 4.34
C GLU A 119 12.22 3.26 5.58
N ILE A 120 12.83 2.59 6.56
CA ILE A 120 13.43 3.21 7.74
C ILE A 120 14.94 2.97 7.70
N ASP A 121 15.74 4.03 7.55
CA ASP A 121 17.20 4.00 7.69
C ASP A 121 17.62 4.85 8.90
N GLY A 122 17.77 4.21 10.03
CA GLY A 122 18.14 4.83 11.31
C GLY A 122 17.12 5.90 11.76
N THR A 123 17.39 7.17 11.48
CA THR A 123 16.51 8.31 11.80
C THR A 123 15.83 8.92 10.57
N GLU A 124 16.06 8.35 9.41
CA GLU A 124 15.39 8.74 8.17
C GLU A 124 14.22 7.81 7.90
N ILE A 125 13.11 8.38 7.44
CA ILE A 125 11.94 7.64 6.98
C ILE A 125 11.68 8.12 5.56
N GLU A 126 11.58 7.18 4.63
CA GLU A 126 11.20 7.47 3.27
C GLU A 126 9.89 6.75 2.92
N VAL A 127 8.97 7.46 2.28
CA VAL A 127 7.71 6.92 1.75
C VAL A 127 7.61 7.33 0.30
N VAL A 128 7.43 6.35 -0.58
CA VAL A 128 7.21 6.59 -2.01
C VAL A 128 5.85 6.01 -2.40
N ILE A 129 5.05 6.81 -3.10
CA ILE A 129 3.79 6.38 -3.71
C ILE A 129 3.94 6.54 -5.22
N GLU A 130 3.82 5.45 -5.96
CA GLU A 130 3.75 5.44 -7.41
C GLU A 130 2.32 5.19 -7.87
N ILE A 131 1.89 5.95 -8.86
CA ILE A 131 0.53 5.88 -9.41
C ILE A 131 0.64 5.69 -10.91
N GLU A 132 -0.02 4.66 -11.42
CA GLU A 132 -0.14 4.39 -12.84
C GLU A 132 -1.60 4.03 -13.15
N ASN A 133 -2.31 4.93 -13.80
CA ASN A 133 -3.64 4.68 -14.30
C ASN A 133 -3.95 5.61 -15.50
N LYS A 134 -5.13 5.46 -16.11
CA LYS A 134 -5.51 6.25 -17.30
C LYS A 134 -5.60 7.76 -17.07
N ASP A 135 -5.81 8.19 -15.82
CA ASP A 135 -6.10 9.59 -15.48
C ASP A 135 -4.89 10.29 -14.85
N THR A 136 -3.96 9.52 -14.24
CA THR A 136 -2.81 10.08 -13.51
C THR A 136 -1.66 9.08 -13.48
N ASN A 137 -0.47 9.53 -13.86
CA ASN A 137 0.77 8.78 -13.67
C ASN A 137 1.79 9.64 -12.94
N GLY A 138 2.62 9.02 -12.15
CA GLY A 138 3.74 9.68 -11.49
C GLY A 138 4.01 9.21 -10.08
N THR A 139 4.78 10.01 -9.34
CA THR A 139 5.35 9.65 -8.06
C THR A 139 5.14 10.75 -7.03
N ILE A 140 4.81 10.35 -5.80
CA ILE A 140 4.84 11.20 -4.61
C ILE A 140 5.87 10.60 -3.66
N LYS A 141 6.90 11.38 -3.28
CA LYS A 141 7.97 10.95 -2.38
C LYS A 141 8.01 11.84 -1.15
N ALA A 142 7.84 11.26 0.03
CA ALA A 142 8.01 11.94 1.31
C ALA A 142 9.27 11.42 1.98
N LYS A 143 10.12 12.33 2.45
CA LYS A 143 11.33 11.99 3.21
C LYS A 143 11.36 12.80 4.50
N GLN A 144 11.42 12.11 5.62
CA GLN A 144 11.66 12.70 6.93
C GLN A 144 13.09 12.41 7.37
N LYS A 145 13.79 13.46 7.78
CA LYS A 145 15.12 13.36 8.39
C LYS A 145 15.15 14.27 9.61
N LYS A 146 15.17 13.67 10.80
CA LYS A 146 15.01 14.37 12.08
C LYS A 146 13.71 15.21 12.07
N ASP A 147 13.84 16.53 12.23
CA ASP A 147 12.77 17.53 12.29
C ASP A 147 12.37 18.13 10.91
N LYS A 148 12.94 17.60 9.83
CA LYS A 148 12.68 18.08 8.48
C LYS A 148 11.91 17.07 7.65
N ILE A 149 10.79 17.49 7.06
CA ILE A 149 10.03 16.71 6.10
C ILE A 149 10.13 17.38 4.73
N THR A 150 10.44 16.58 3.72
CA THR A 150 10.41 17.00 2.32
C THR A 150 9.40 16.14 1.59
N LEU A 151 8.47 16.77 0.89
CA LEU A 151 7.54 16.10 -0.01
C LEU A 151 7.83 16.56 -1.43
N LYS A 152 8.08 15.60 -2.31
CA LYS A 152 8.22 15.83 -3.75
C LYS A 152 7.02 15.20 -4.45
N VAL A 153 6.36 15.96 -5.31
CA VAL A 153 5.24 15.50 -6.16
C VAL A 153 5.68 15.65 -7.61
N ASP A 154 5.59 14.56 -8.36
CA ASP A 154 5.86 14.50 -9.79
C ASP A 154 4.76 13.66 -10.45
N LEU A 155 3.63 14.28 -10.70
CA LEU A 155 2.47 13.70 -11.38
C LEU A 155 2.31 14.38 -12.74
N ASP A 156 1.62 13.73 -13.69
CA ASP A 156 1.45 14.23 -15.07
C ASP A 156 1.17 15.74 -15.17
N ASN A 157 0.26 16.25 -14.33
CA ASN A 157 -0.20 17.62 -14.36
C ASN A 157 0.28 18.46 -13.17
N TYR A 158 1.05 17.86 -12.23
CA TYR A 158 1.45 18.53 -10.99
C TYR A 158 2.89 18.18 -10.66
N LYS A 159 3.76 19.19 -10.62
CA LYS A 159 5.13 19.03 -10.14
C LYS A 159 5.40 20.03 -9.03
N GLY A 160 5.92 19.56 -7.91
CA GLY A 160 6.19 20.45 -6.79
C GLY A 160 7.04 19.84 -5.70
N ASN A 161 7.59 20.72 -4.86
CA ASN A 161 8.29 20.32 -3.64
C ASN A 161 7.68 21.08 -2.46
N ILE A 162 7.46 20.37 -1.37
CA ILE A 162 7.04 20.94 -0.10
C ILE A 162 8.14 20.64 0.91
N LYS A 163 8.65 21.66 1.60
CA LYS A 163 9.60 21.50 2.70
C LYS A 163 8.93 21.99 3.98
N VAL A 164 8.93 21.14 5.00
CA VAL A 164 8.44 21.48 6.33
C VAL A 164 9.62 21.44 7.28
N SER A 165 9.81 22.46 8.10
CA SER A 165 10.81 22.49 9.16
C SER A 165 10.15 23.04 10.42
N GLU A 166 10.30 22.34 11.53
CA GLU A 166 9.76 22.79 12.82
C GLU A 166 10.48 24.03 13.38
N GLN A 167 11.74 24.24 13.00
CA GLN A 167 12.55 25.34 13.54
C GLN A 167 12.07 26.74 13.14
N ASP A 168 11.38 26.83 12.00
CA ASP A 168 11.03 28.14 11.42
C ASP A 168 9.56 28.50 11.54
N GLN A 169 8.71 27.63 12.09
CA GLN A 169 7.24 27.82 12.14
C GLN A 169 6.63 28.14 10.75
N TYR A 170 7.29 27.73 9.66
CA TYR A 170 6.84 27.97 8.30
C TYR A 170 6.69 26.65 7.53
N ILE A 171 5.59 26.51 6.82
CA ILE A 171 5.45 25.55 5.74
C ILE A 171 5.74 26.29 4.44
N ILE A 172 6.78 25.86 3.70
CA ILE A 172 7.12 26.46 2.42
C ILE A 172 6.67 25.49 1.34
N TYR A 173 5.69 25.91 0.54
CA TYR A 173 5.22 25.18 -0.63
C TYR A 173 5.92 25.73 -1.87
N TYR A 174 6.68 24.89 -2.58
CA TYR A 174 7.20 25.21 -3.91
C TYR A 174 6.40 24.43 -4.94
N PHE A 175 5.52 25.08 -5.68
CA PHE A 175 4.91 24.50 -6.86
C PHE A 175 5.77 24.85 -8.07
N ILE A 176 6.43 23.86 -8.68
CA ILE A 176 7.19 24.05 -9.92
C ILE A 176 6.28 23.75 -11.10
N ASN A 177 5.26 24.53 -11.28
CA ASN A 177 4.75 24.92 -12.57
C ASN A 177 4.66 26.44 -12.52
N GLU A 178 5.74 27.05 -13.00
CA GLU A 178 5.83 28.48 -13.34
C GLU A 178 5.06 29.42 -12.39
N GLN A 179 5.69 29.87 -11.31
CA GLN A 179 5.35 31.12 -10.62
C GLN A 179 4.60 31.13 -9.29
N ILE A 180 4.52 30.11 -8.50
CA ILE A 180 3.95 30.32 -7.15
C ILE A 180 4.88 29.76 -6.06
N GLU A 181 5.74 30.62 -5.51
CA GLU A 181 6.31 30.43 -4.18
C GLU A 181 5.32 30.98 -3.14
N LYS A 182 4.71 30.11 -2.32
CA LYS A 182 3.85 30.53 -1.21
C LYS A 182 4.48 30.07 0.09
N LYS A 183 4.75 31.02 0.99
CA LYS A 183 5.15 30.76 2.38
C LYS A 183 3.92 30.90 3.26
N PHE A 184 3.63 29.87 4.06
CA PHE A 184 2.58 29.93 5.06
C PHE A 184 3.20 29.82 6.45
N LYS A 185 2.79 30.69 7.36
CA LYS A 185 3.15 30.62 8.76
C LYS A 185 2.09 29.77 9.48
N ILE A 186 2.53 28.79 10.26
CA ILE A 186 1.64 28.06 11.16
C ILE A 186 1.61 28.85 12.47
N PHE A 187 0.42 29.23 12.89
CA PHE A 187 0.19 29.93 14.18
C PHE A 187 -0.03 28.90 15.28
#